data_8e42389f47235b7f011762eec2c0c6c4
#
_entry.id   8e42389f47235b7f011762eec2c0c6c4
#
_cell.length_a   1.000
_cell.length_b   1.000
_cell.length_c   1.000
_cell.angle_alpha   90.00
_cell.angle_beta   90.00
_cell.angle_gamma   90.00
#
_symmetry.space_group_name_H-M   'P 1'
#
loop_
_entity.id
_entity.type
_entity.pdbx_description
1 polymer ?
#
loop_
_entity_poly.entity_id
_entity_poly.type
_entity_poly.pdbx_seq_one_letter_code
_entity_poly.pdbx_strand_id
1 'polypeptide(L)'
;GMTVTMLNGDEATFTVADGTVMIGEATVTMADVATSNGIIHVIDKVLMPPADVVEPVIPDGCDYVIGIGDDGLAYDNTDLSIQVGQTVCWIWQGESMAHNVAEIANEGDTTRMIGGLYSGESMSTVDYRVTFDEDETFHYICEPHATMGMAGKVTVGTGVAEVVTPEPVEEEDNNTPGFTTLLVALAVMSAVLVTRRKA
;
A
#
# COMPACT_ATOMS: atom_id res chain seq x y z
N GLY A 1 -20.81 -11.43 -30.64
CA GLY A 1 -21.02 -12.56 -29.74
C GLY A 1 -22.45 -12.56 -29.19
N MET A 2 -22.87 -13.68 -28.66
CA MET A 2 -24.17 -13.84 -28.00
C MET A 2 -23.89 -14.15 -26.53
N THR A 3 -24.53 -13.44 -25.62
CA THR A 3 -24.40 -13.66 -24.17
C THR A 3 -25.59 -14.47 -23.66
N VAL A 4 -25.32 -15.43 -22.81
CA VAL A 4 -26.31 -16.33 -22.19
C VAL A 4 -26.08 -16.35 -20.69
N THR A 5 -27.16 -16.25 -19.92
CA THR A 5 -27.13 -16.42 -18.47
C THR A 5 -27.00 -17.91 -18.13
N MET A 6 -25.99 -18.25 -17.36
CA MET A 6 -25.71 -19.60 -16.87
C MET A 6 -26.63 -19.95 -15.68
N LEU A 7 -26.65 -21.22 -15.29
CA LEU A 7 -27.49 -21.69 -14.18
C LEU A 7 -27.13 -21.07 -12.82
N ASN A 8 -25.86 -20.70 -12.63
CA ASN A 8 -25.36 -20.00 -11.46
C ASN A 8 -25.68 -18.49 -11.43
N GLY A 9 -26.29 -17.95 -12.50
CA GLY A 9 -26.60 -16.54 -12.67
C GLY A 9 -25.56 -15.71 -13.41
N ASP A 10 -24.38 -16.25 -13.65
CA ASP A 10 -23.31 -15.57 -14.39
C ASP A 10 -23.61 -15.53 -15.89
N GLU A 11 -22.97 -14.61 -16.59
CA GLU A 11 -23.07 -14.48 -18.02
C GLU A 11 -21.88 -15.15 -18.72
N ALA A 12 -22.19 -15.93 -19.77
CA ALA A 12 -21.18 -16.48 -20.65
C ALA A 12 -21.36 -15.96 -22.07
N THR A 13 -20.29 -15.54 -22.72
CA THR A 13 -20.32 -15.00 -24.08
C THR A 13 -19.82 -16.04 -25.07
N PHE A 14 -20.67 -16.33 -26.06
CA PHE A 14 -20.33 -17.15 -27.24
C PHE A 14 -19.79 -16.26 -28.35
N THR A 15 -18.70 -16.68 -28.96
CA THR A 15 -18.12 -16.06 -30.16
C THR A 15 -17.93 -17.11 -31.25
N VAL A 16 -17.99 -16.67 -32.49
CA VAL A 16 -17.68 -17.50 -33.66
C VAL A 16 -16.58 -16.79 -34.44
N ALA A 17 -15.46 -17.46 -34.64
CA ALA A 17 -14.36 -16.99 -35.45
C ALA A 17 -13.88 -18.13 -36.34
N ASP A 18 -13.78 -17.89 -37.63
CA ASP A 18 -13.31 -18.86 -38.63
C ASP A 18 -14.03 -20.23 -38.57
N GLY A 19 -15.35 -20.21 -38.30
CA GLY A 19 -16.17 -21.39 -38.13
C GLY A 19 -16.01 -22.15 -36.80
N THR A 20 -15.19 -21.66 -35.91
CA THR A 20 -14.98 -22.21 -34.56
C THR A 20 -15.86 -21.49 -33.57
N VAL A 21 -16.64 -22.24 -32.79
CA VAL A 21 -17.44 -21.69 -31.68
C VAL A 21 -16.63 -21.71 -30.39
N MET A 22 -16.60 -20.60 -29.70
CA MET A 22 -15.96 -20.47 -28.39
C MET A 22 -16.98 -19.98 -27.36
N ILE A 23 -16.78 -20.38 -26.10
CA ILE A 23 -17.45 -19.84 -24.93
C ILE A 23 -16.37 -19.36 -23.94
N GLY A 24 -16.30 -18.03 -23.75
CA GLY A 24 -15.15 -17.43 -23.08
C GLY A 24 -13.84 -17.82 -23.79
N GLU A 25 -12.91 -18.45 -23.07
CA GLU A 25 -11.64 -18.96 -23.63
C GLU A 25 -11.69 -20.44 -24.05
N ALA A 26 -12.81 -21.13 -23.86
CA ALA A 26 -12.96 -22.53 -24.20
C ALA A 26 -13.50 -22.68 -25.61
N THR A 27 -12.96 -23.64 -26.38
CA THR A 27 -13.41 -24.01 -27.70
C THR A 27 -14.45 -25.12 -27.61
N VAL A 28 -15.57 -24.99 -28.33
CA VAL A 28 -16.53 -26.09 -28.47
C VAL A 28 -15.95 -27.11 -29.44
N THR A 29 -15.51 -28.24 -28.92
CA THR A 29 -14.88 -29.31 -29.71
C THR A 29 -15.90 -30.29 -30.33
N MET A 30 -17.07 -30.44 -29.69
CA MET A 30 -18.18 -31.21 -30.19
C MET A 30 -19.50 -30.52 -29.81
N ALA A 31 -20.27 -30.16 -30.82
CA ALA A 31 -21.56 -29.49 -30.62
C ALA A 31 -22.72 -30.48 -30.84
N ASP A 32 -23.88 -30.12 -30.29
CA ASP A 32 -25.19 -30.72 -30.58
C ASP A 32 -25.27 -32.25 -30.30
N VAL A 33 -24.59 -32.71 -29.27
CA VAL A 33 -24.72 -34.12 -28.82
C VAL A 33 -26.10 -34.30 -28.17
N ALA A 34 -27.01 -34.94 -28.92
CA ALA A 34 -28.38 -35.15 -28.47
C ALA A 34 -28.43 -36.17 -27.32
N THR A 35 -29.20 -35.87 -26.28
CA THR A 35 -29.49 -36.75 -25.14
C THR A 35 -31.01 -36.88 -24.95
N SER A 36 -31.46 -37.74 -24.05
CA SER A 36 -32.88 -37.97 -23.83
C SER A 36 -33.60 -36.74 -23.23
N ASN A 37 -32.88 -35.81 -22.61
CA ASN A 37 -33.43 -34.67 -21.87
C ASN A 37 -32.75 -33.33 -22.21
N GLY A 38 -31.91 -33.28 -23.28
CA GLY A 38 -31.24 -32.03 -23.65
C GLY A 38 -30.17 -32.22 -24.73
N ILE A 39 -29.30 -31.25 -24.85
CA ILE A 39 -28.17 -31.22 -25.75
C ILE A 39 -26.90 -30.96 -24.95
N ILE A 40 -25.83 -31.66 -25.25
CA ILE A 40 -24.50 -31.47 -24.64
C ILE A 40 -23.55 -30.87 -25.69
N HIS A 41 -22.81 -29.86 -25.28
CA HIS A 41 -21.67 -29.33 -26.02
C HIS A 41 -20.40 -29.65 -25.27
N VAL A 42 -19.41 -30.22 -25.94
CA VAL A 42 -18.10 -30.56 -25.33
C VAL A 42 -17.15 -29.41 -25.56
N ILE A 43 -16.43 -29.02 -24.52
CA ILE A 43 -15.46 -27.92 -24.56
C ILE A 43 -14.07 -28.42 -24.17
N ASP A 44 -13.01 -27.75 -24.62
CA ASP A 44 -11.60 -28.13 -24.38
C ASP A 44 -11.02 -27.59 -23.09
N LYS A 45 -11.74 -26.69 -22.38
CA LYS A 45 -11.31 -26.09 -21.12
C LYS A 45 -12.46 -26.03 -20.12
N VAL A 46 -12.15 -26.03 -18.84
CA VAL A 46 -13.13 -25.75 -17.78
C VAL A 46 -13.44 -24.26 -17.78
N LEU A 47 -14.74 -23.93 -17.79
CA LEU A 47 -15.19 -22.56 -17.58
C LEU A 47 -15.11 -22.25 -16.08
N MET A 48 -14.29 -21.30 -15.75
CA MET A 48 -14.27 -20.73 -14.38
C MET A 48 -15.27 -19.59 -14.34
N PRO A 49 -16.12 -19.49 -13.30
CA PRO A 49 -16.90 -18.30 -13.07
C PRO A 49 -15.95 -17.09 -13.05
N PRO A 50 -16.40 -15.88 -13.46
CA PRO A 50 -15.64 -14.68 -13.17
C PRO A 50 -15.26 -14.70 -11.69
N ALA A 51 -14.00 -14.48 -11.36
CA ALA A 51 -13.66 -14.29 -9.97
C ALA A 51 -14.53 -13.15 -9.45
N ASP A 52 -15.32 -13.40 -8.40
CA ASP A 52 -15.94 -12.30 -7.68
C ASP A 52 -14.78 -11.39 -7.26
N VAL A 53 -14.60 -10.31 -8.00
CA VAL A 53 -13.70 -9.24 -7.59
C VAL A 53 -14.42 -8.57 -6.45
N VAL A 54 -14.31 -9.16 -5.25
CA VAL A 54 -14.63 -8.44 -4.02
C VAL A 54 -13.55 -7.37 -3.95
N GLU A 55 -13.84 -6.19 -4.49
CA GLU A 55 -12.98 -5.06 -4.24
C GLU A 55 -12.82 -4.96 -2.72
N PRO A 56 -11.59 -4.91 -2.20
CA PRO A 56 -11.40 -4.79 -0.76
C PRO A 56 -12.18 -3.56 -0.30
N VAL A 57 -13.13 -3.76 0.63
CA VAL A 57 -13.87 -2.65 1.22
C VAL A 57 -12.86 -1.86 2.03
N ILE A 58 -12.39 -0.76 1.45
CA ILE A 58 -11.49 0.17 2.14
C ILE A 58 -12.32 0.89 3.21
N PRO A 59 -11.96 0.77 4.49
CA PRO A 59 -12.67 1.46 5.57
C PRO A 59 -12.65 2.98 5.38
N ASP A 60 -13.71 3.65 5.84
CA ASP A 60 -13.79 5.11 5.78
C ASP A 60 -12.56 5.77 6.42
N GLY A 61 -11.98 6.74 5.72
CA GLY A 61 -10.80 7.48 6.15
C GLY A 61 -9.47 6.79 5.84
N CYS A 62 -9.49 5.72 5.05
CA CYS A 62 -8.28 5.08 4.51
C CYS A 62 -8.25 5.27 2.98
N ASP A 63 -7.10 5.57 2.42
CA ASP A 63 -6.87 5.48 0.99
C ASP A 63 -6.30 4.10 0.61
N TYR A 64 -5.52 3.53 1.52
CA TYR A 64 -4.92 2.20 1.38
C TYR A 64 -5.03 1.41 2.68
N VAL A 65 -5.16 0.11 2.55
CA VAL A 65 -5.13 -0.82 3.68
C VAL A 65 -3.98 -1.80 3.50
N ILE A 66 -3.25 -2.04 4.57
CA ILE A 66 -2.21 -3.07 4.66
C ILE A 66 -2.62 -4.03 5.78
N GLY A 67 -2.77 -5.29 5.43
CA GLY A 67 -3.08 -6.39 6.33
C GLY A 67 -1.88 -7.29 6.60
N ILE A 68 -2.18 -8.51 7.03
CA ILE A 68 -1.21 -9.58 7.24
C ILE A 68 -1.37 -10.60 6.12
N GLY A 69 -0.26 -11.02 5.52
CA GLY A 69 -0.25 -12.05 4.50
C GLY A 69 -0.64 -13.43 5.04
N ASP A 70 -1.01 -14.35 4.15
CA ASP A 70 -1.59 -15.66 4.48
C ASP A 70 -0.73 -16.51 5.40
N ASP A 71 0.59 -16.33 5.39
CA ASP A 71 1.52 -17.08 6.24
C ASP A 71 1.72 -16.46 7.65
N GLY A 72 1.17 -15.26 7.87
CA GLY A 72 1.33 -14.49 9.11
C GLY A 72 2.74 -13.97 9.36
N LEU A 73 3.66 -14.06 8.41
CA LEU A 73 5.07 -13.66 8.56
C LEU A 73 5.46 -12.46 7.70
N ALA A 74 4.51 -11.91 6.95
CA ALA A 74 4.69 -10.72 6.13
C ALA A 74 3.43 -9.84 6.19
N TYR A 75 3.57 -8.57 5.87
CA TYR A 75 2.43 -7.75 5.49
C TYR A 75 1.97 -8.15 4.07
N ASP A 76 0.69 -8.00 3.78
CA ASP A 76 0.12 -8.33 2.46
C ASP A 76 0.59 -7.39 1.35
N ASN A 77 1.01 -6.17 1.72
CA ASN A 77 1.67 -5.22 0.85
C ASN A 77 2.91 -4.64 1.53
N THR A 78 4.08 -4.91 0.98
CA THR A 78 5.37 -4.51 1.55
C THR A 78 6.05 -3.33 0.83
N ASP A 79 5.50 -2.88 -0.30
CA ASP A 79 6.04 -1.76 -1.11
C ASP A 79 4.90 -0.95 -1.71
N LEU A 80 4.45 0.07 -0.98
CA LEU A 80 3.33 0.92 -1.36
C LEU A 80 3.81 2.30 -1.78
N SER A 81 3.30 2.83 -2.90
CA SER A 81 3.52 4.22 -3.33
C SER A 81 2.22 5.00 -3.24
N ILE A 82 2.27 6.16 -2.60
CA ILE A 82 1.11 7.02 -2.36
C ILE A 82 1.42 8.49 -2.69
N GLN A 83 0.38 9.30 -2.74
CA GLN A 83 0.52 10.77 -2.85
C GLN A 83 0.57 11.40 -1.46
N VAL A 84 1.19 12.58 -1.37
CA VAL A 84 1.13 13.41 -0.15
C VAL A 84 -0.33 13.71 0.20
N GLY A 85 -0.68 13.63 1.48
CA GLY A 85 -2.02 13.82 2.03
C GLY A 85 -2.87 12.55 2.08
N GLN A 86 -2.39 11.41 1.56
CA GLN A 86 -3.11 10.14 1.64
C GLN A 86 -2.87 9.40 2.96
N THR A 87 -3.88 8.61 3.33
CA THR A 87 -3.91 7.83 4.59
C THR A 87 -3.70 6.36 4.31
N VAL A 88 -2.70 5.77 4.97
CA VAL A 88 -2.49 4.33 5.01
C VAL A 88 -2.99 3.79 6.35
N CYS A 89 -3.75 2.70 6.27
CA CYS A 89 -4.30 2.03 7.42
C CYS A 89 -3.73 0.62 7.52
N TRP A 90 -3.06 0.31 8.63
CA TRP A 90 -2.67 -1.05 8.95
C TRP A 90 -3.78 -1.68 9.78
N ILE A 91 -4.51 -2.63 9.17
CA ILE A 91 -5.72 -3.21 9.78
C ILE A 91 -5.67 -4.72 9.68
N TRP A 92 -5.76 -5.38 10.82
CA TRP A 92 -5.99 -6.83 10.90
C TRP A 92 -6.81 -7.20 12.10
N GLN A 93 -7.42 -8.37 12.07
CA GLN A 93 -8.34 -8.80 13.10
C GLN A 93 -8.26 -10.31 13.34
N GLY A 94 -8.01 -10.69 14.58
CA GLY A 94 -8.04 -12.10 14.98
C GLY A 94 -6.86 -12.93 14.47
N GLU A 95 -5.71 -12.30 14.17
CA GLU A 95 -4.51 -13.01 13.73
C GLU A 95 -4.02 -14.04 14.75
N SER A 96 -3.48 -15.14 14.25
CA SER A 96 -2.94 -16.21 15.09
C SER A 96 -1.66 -15.83 15.82
N MET A 97 -0.93 -14.88 15.26
CA MET A 97 0.26 -14.24 15.84
C MET A 97 0.01 -12.76 16.08
N ALA A 98 0.72 -12.20 17.04
CA ALA A 98 0.61 -10.77 17.34
C ALA A 98 1.57 -9.96 16.49
N HIS A 99 1.11 -8.87 15.90
CA HIS A 99 1.85 -7.98 15.03
C HIS A 99 1.72 -6.52 15.45
N ASN A 100 2.66 -5.70 15.02
CA ASN A 100 2.62 -4.25 15.17
C ASN A 100 3.28 -3.57 13.98
N VAL A 101 3.20 -2.24 13.92
CA VAL A 101 3.90 -1.38 12.96
C VAL A 101 4.83 -0.47 13.72
N ALA A 102 6.11 -0.55 13.45
CA ALA A 102 7.12 0.24 14.11
C ALA A 102 8.09 0.85 13.09
N GLU A 103 8.19 2.17 13.07
CA GLU A 103 9.10 2.89 12.16
C GLU A 103 10.57 2.52 12.44
N ILE A 104 11.33 2.36 11.37
CA ILE A 104 12.79 2.15 11.40
C ILE A 104 13.50 3.27 10.64
N ALA A 105 14.75 3.54 11.02
CA ALA A 105 15.51 4.64 10.44
C ALA A 105 15.96 4.36 8.99
N ASN A 106 16.30 3.12 8.69
CA ASN A 106 16.77 2.72 7.36
C ASN A 106 16.20 1.36 6.98
N GLU A 107 16.07 1.13 5.68
CA GLU A 107 15.72 -0.19 5.16
C GLU A 107 16.70 -1.27 5.66
N GLY A 108 16.15 -2.37 6.17
CA GLY A 108 16.92 -3.48 6.74
C GLY A 108 17.25 -3.36 8.23
N ASP A 109 16.95 -2.24 8.87
CA ASP A 109 17.02 -2.15 10.33
C ASP A 109 15.98 -3.10 10.97
N THR A 110 16.34 -3.71 12.10
CA THR A 110 15.46 -4.62 12.86
C THR A 110 15.05 -4.05 14.21
N THR A 111 15.35 -2.79 14.44
CA THR A 111 15.08 -2.09 15.70
C THR A 111 14.30 -0.82 15.41
N ARG A 112 13.24 -0.61 16.19
CA ARG A 112 12.38 0.56 16.09
C ARG A 112 13.14 1.87 16.33
N MET A 113 12.82 2.88 15.51
CA MET A 113 13.29 4.25 15.72
C MET A 113 12.63 4.88 16.97
N ILE A 114 13.43 5.46 17.84
CA ILE A 114 12.90 6.16 19.04
C ILE A 114 12.21 7.45 18.61
N GLY A 115 10.93 7.56 18.97
CA GLY A 115 10.10 8.72 18.62
C GLY A 115 9.51 8.68 17.21
N GLY A 116 9.74 7.61 16.46
CA GLY A 116 9.08 7.33 15.19
C GLY A 116 7.64 6.87 15.36
N LEU A 117 6.95 6.67 14.22
CA LEU A 117 5.59 6.17 14.20
C LEU A 117 5.52 4.74 14.77
N TYR A 118 4.51 4.51 15.60
CA TYR A 118 4.39 3.26 16.34
C TYR A 118 2.93 2.92 16.64
N SER A 119 2.47 1.77 16.19
CA SER A 119 1.10 1.31 16.44
C SER A 119 0.85 0.81 17.87
N GLY A 120 1.88 0.75 18.69
CA GLY A 120 1.83 0.16 20.02
C GLY A 120 2.42 -1.25 20.09
N GLU A 121 2.24 -1.90 21.25
CA GLU A 121 2.65 -3.30 21.44
C GLU A 121 1.97 -4.22 20.41
N SER A 122 2.62 -5.34 20.11
CA SER A 122 2.10 -6.30 19.16
C SER A 122 0.78 -6.93 19.63
N MET A 123 -0.21 -6.94 18.77
CA MET A 123 -1.57 -7.43 19.03
C MET A 123 -2.08 -8.29 17.88
N SER A 124 -3.01 -9.21 18.17
CA SER A 124 -3.72 -10.00 17.15
C SER A 124 -4.80 -9.20 16.40
N THR A 125 -5.12 -8.01 16.86
CA THR A 125 -6.08 -7.08 16.24
C THR A 125 -5.51 -5.68 16.33
N VAL A 126 -5.39 -5.00 15.20
CA VAL A 126 -4.86 -3.64 15.09
C VAL A 126 -5.72 -2.85 14.10
N ASP A 127 -5.95 -1.59 14.39
CA ASP A 127 -6.43 -0.55 13.49
C ASP A 127 -5.53 0.67 13.74
N TYR A 128 -4.50 0.82 12.92
CA TYR A 128 -3.52 1.89 13.01
C TYR A 128 -3.51 2.68 11.71
N ARG A 129 -3.70 4.00 11.81
CA ARG A 129 -3.92 4.87 10.66
C ARG A 129 -2.93 6.03 10.68
N VAL A 130 -2.30 6.30 9.55
CA VAL A 130 -1.35 7.41 9.38
C VAL A 130 -1.66 8.15 8.10
N THR A 131 -1.86 9.47 8.20
CA THR A 131 -1.88 10.37 7.05
C THR A 131 -0.47 10.92 6.86
N PHE A 132 0.02 10.82 5.63
CA PHE A 132 1.37 11.26 5.26
C PHE A 132 1.30 12.62 4.57
N ASP A 133 1.62 13.68 5.31
CA ASP A 133 1.48 15.06 4.84
C ASP A 133 2.75 15.61 4.17
N GLU A 134 3.84 14.85 4.16
CA GLU A 134 5.14 15.24 3.62
C GLU A 134 5.67 14.20 2.63
N ASP A 135 6.51 14.65 1.71
CA ASP A 135 7.23 13.79 0.76
C ASP A 135 8.32 13.02 1.52
N GLU A 136 8.24 11.71 1.56
CA GLU A 136 9.16 10.86 2.34
C GLU A 136 9.12 9.40 1.93
N THR A 137 10.08 8.62 2.44
CA THR A 137 10.00 7.15 2.47
C THR A 137 9.91 6.68 3.91
N PHE A 138 8.79 6.06 4.26
CA PHE A 138 8.52 5.50 5.57
C PHE A 138 8.84 4.00 5.56
N HIS A 139 9.88 3.60 6.29
CA HIS A 139 10.25 2.21 6.48
C HIS A 139 9.72 1.71 7.81
N TYR A 140 9.15 0.50 7.84
CA TYR A 140 8.58 -0.07 9.05
C TYR A 140 8.79 -1.58 9.15
N ILE A 141 8.71 -2.08 10.36
CA ILE A 141 8.82 -3.51 10.71
C ILE A 141 7.68 -3.94 11.63
N CYS A 142 7.46 -5.25 11.69
CA CYS A 142 6.80 -5.89 12.82
C CYS A 142 7.87 -6.31 13.82
N GLU A 143 7.92 -5.69 15.01
CA GLU A 143 9.00 -5.93 15.98
C GLU A 143 9.20 -7.43 16.33
N PRO A 144 8.14 -8.23 16.63
CA PRO A 144 8.33 -9.66 16.92
C PRO A 144 8.92 -10.47 15.75
N HIS A 145 8.70 -10.03 14.52
CA HIS A 145 9.05 -10.77 13.31
C HIS A 145 10.12 -10.07 12.45
N ALA A 146 10.73 -8.99 12.95
CA ALA A 146 11.73 -8.22 12.22
C ALA A 146 12.92 -9.05 11.76
N THR A 147 13.41 -9.96 12.61
CA THR A 147 14.53 -10.86 12.26
C THR A 147 14.14 -11.95 11.25
N MET A 148 12.86 -12.15 11.00
CA MET A 148 12.32 -13.04 9.97
C MET A 148 12.02 -12.30 8.66
N GLY A 149 12.28 -10.99 8.62
CA GLY A 149 12.12 -10.17 7.43
C GLY A 149 10.74 -9.52 7.29
N MET A 150 9.90 -9.51 8.34
CA MET A 150 8.61 -8.84 8.30
C MET A 150 8.79 -7.31 8.35
N ALA A 151 8.87 -6.71 7.19
CA ALA A 151 9.12 -5.30 6.97
C ALA A 151 8.31 -4.80 5.77
N GLY A 152 8.16 -3.49 5.68
CA GLY A 152 7.56 -2.82 4.54
C GLY A 152 8.04 -1.38 4.40
N LYS A 153 7.66 -0.75 3.29
CA LYS A 153 7.89 0.67 3.05
C LYS A 153 6.68 1.32 2.40
N VAL A 154 6.48 2.58 2.73
CA VAL A 154 5.55 3.48 2.03
C VAL A 154 6.37 4.62 1.43
N THR A 155 6.32 4.75 0.12
CA THR A 155 6.92 5.87 -0.62
C THR A 155 5.85 6.92 -0.84
N VAL A 156 6.03 8.10 -0.26
CA VAL A 156 5.10 9.23 -0.34
C VAL A 156 5.62 10.23 -1.35
N GLY A 157 4.83 10.58 -2.35
CA GLY A 157 5.23 11.49 -3.40
C GLY A 157 6.46 11.01 -4.17
N THR A 158 7.57 11.73 -4.09
CA THR A 158 8.86 11.36 -4.70
C THR A 158 9.73 10.50 -3.79
N GLY A 159 9.34 10.34 -2.51
CA GLY A 159 10.09 9.62 -1.49
C GLY A 159 11.30 10.38 -0.95
N VAL A 160 11.42 11.66 -1.25
CA VAL A 160 12.52 12.51 -0.82
C VAL A 160 11.97 13.65 0.02
N ALA A 161 12.30 13.68 1.32
CA ALA A 161 11.89 14.79 2.18
C ALA A 161 12.42 16.13 1.62
N GLU A 162 11.53 17.14 1.54
CA GLU A 162 11.96 18.49 1.14
C GLU A 162 12.97 19.05 2.14
N VAL A 163 14.19 19.30 1.67
CA VAL A 163 15.17 20.05 2.43
C VAL A 163 14.75 21.52 2.38
N VAL A 164 14.02 21.97 3.40
CA VAL A 164 13.73 23.41 3.56
C VAL A 164 15.07 24.11 3.81
N THR A 165 15.66 24.63 2.74
CA THR A 165 16.79 25.54 2.86
C THR A 165 16.23 26.85 3.45
N PRO A 166 16.65 27.29 4.65
CA PRO A 166 16.18 28.56 5.17
C PRO A 166 16.57 29.64 4.15
N GLU A 167 15.59 30.46 3.73
CA GLU A 167 15.88 31.62 2.92
C GLU A 167 16.97 32.45 3.60
N PRO A 168 17.95 32.96 2.84
CA PRO A 168 18.93 33.86 3.42
C PRO A 168 18.17 35.08 3.96
N VAL A 169 18.30 35.30 5.27
CA VAL A 169 17.77 36.51 5.92
C VAL A 169 18.48 37.66 5.23
N GLU A 170 17.77 38.44 4.44
CA GLU A 170 18.28 39.72 3.92
C GLU A 170 18.57 40.59 5.15
N GLU A 171 19.86 40.79 5.45
CA GLU A 171 20.27 41.79 6.42
C GLU A 171 19.81 43.13 5.88
N GLU A 172 18.79 43.73 6.51
CA GLU A 172 18.46 45.13 6.29
C GLU A 172 19.72 45.95 6.57
N ASP A 173 20.25 46.54 5.53
CA ASP A 173 21.39 47.47 5.54
C ASP A 173 21.00 48.75 6.31
N ASN A 174 21.06 48.65 7.64
CA ASN A 174 20.88 49.81 8.51
C ASN A 174 22.17 50.62 8.47
N ASN A 175 22.31 51.42 7.41
CA ASN A 175 23.40 52.35 7.25
C ASN A 175 23.36 53.42 8.34
N THR A 176 23.84 53.10 9.52
CA THR A 176 24.14 54.06 10.60
C THR A 176 25.65 54.25 10.64
N PRO A 177 26.22 55.42 10.39
CA PRO A 177 27.66 55.60 10.35
C PRO A 177 28.24 55.64 11.79
N GLY A 178 29.08 54.65 12.07
CA GLY A 178 30.05 54.72 13.14
C GLY A 178 29.80 53.76 14.32
N PHE A 179 30.32 52.55 14.21
CA PHE A 179 31.06 51.92 15.32
C PHE A 179 31.85 50.69 14.81
N THR A 180 33.05 50.56 15.30
CA THR A 180 34.10 49.60 14.89
C THR A 180 33.67 48.14 15.03
N THR A 181 34.02 47.36 14.01
CA THR A 181 33.97 45.94 13.81
C THR A 181 34.39 45.09 15.04
N LEU A 182 33.46 44.26 15.55
CA LEU A 182 33.79 43.09 16.32
C LEU A 182 33.27 41.87 15.55
N LEU A 183 34.18 41.08 14.98
CA LEU A 183 33.92 39.81 14.35
C LEU A 183 33.39 38.80 15.39
N VAL A 184 32.10 38.52 15.39
CA VAL A 184 31.53 37.36 16.09
C VAL A 184 31.27 36.26 15.08
N ALA A 185 32.11 35.24 15.11
CA ALA A 185 31.86 34.02 14.34
C ALA A 185 30.67 33.27 15.00
N LEU A 186 29.48 33.36 14.42
CA LEU A 186 28.35 32.51 14.83
C LEU A 186 28.52 31.12 14.21
N ALA A 187 28.72 30.15 15.08
CA ALA A 187 28.63 28.74 14.73
C ALA A 187 27.17 28.43 14.37
N VAL A 188 26.92 28.04 13.12
CA VAL A 188 25.63 27.55 12.66
C VAL A 188 25.40 26.18 13.28
N MET A 189 24.63 26.13 14.39
CA MET A 189 24.04 24.89 14.85
C MET A 189 22.82 24.60 13.97
N SER A 190 22.93 23.63 13.12
CA SER A 190 21.78 23.05 12.39
C SER A 190 20.83 22.43 13.39
N ALA A 191 19.77 23.14 13.74
CA ALA A 191 18.64 22.56 14.48
C ALA A 191 17.77 21.81 13.45
N VAL A 192 17.84 20.49 13.44
CA VAL A 192 16.87 19.65 12.76
C VAL A 192 15.56 19.80 13.54
N LEU A 193 14.62 20.55 12.96
CA LEU A 193 13.26 20.67 13.49
C LEU A 193 12.50 19.41 13.11
N VAL A 194 12.44 18.43 14.00
CA VAL A 194 11.56 17.27 13.86
C VAL A 194 10.15 17.74 14.17
N THR A 195 9.33 17.98 13.15
CA THR A 195 7.91 18.22 13.33
C THR A 195 7.25 16.93 13.82
N ARG A 196 6.58 17.00 14.97
CA ARG A 196 5.85 15.87 15.53
C ARG A 196 4.58 15.63 14.70
N ARG A 197 4.50 14.47 14.08
CA ARG A 197 3.28 13.95 13.47
C ARG A 197 2.26 13.60 14.55
N LYS A 198 0.98 13.85 14.27
CA LYS A 198 -0.14 13.38 15.09
C LYS A 198 -0.65 12.08 14.48
N ALA A 199 -0.55 10.99 15.22
CA ALA A 199 -1.27 9.74 14.95
C ALA A 199 -2.66 9.84 15.53
#